data_dc0901be22b87048c585f2b2aeff3a52
#
_entry.id   dc0901be22b87048c585f2b2aeff3a52
#
_cell.length_a   1.000
_cell.length_b   1.000
_cell.length_c   1.000
_cell.angle_alpha   90.00
_cell.angle_beta   90.00
_cell.angle_gamma   90.00
#
_symmetry.space_group_name_H-M   'P 1'
#
loop_
_entity.id
_entity.type
_entity.pdbx_description
1 polymer ?
#
loop_
_entity_poly.entity_id
_entity_poly.type
_entity_poly.pdbx_seq_one_letter_code
_entity_poly.pdbx_strand_id
1 'polypeptide(L)'
;MKTVRLTMAQALVRFLENQYMEVDGAQHRFVRGVFIIPGHGNVVGLGQALSQEAKHLEIYQGKNEQGMAQAAVAFAKQMKRKQICVATSSVGPGAANMVTACGTATANNIPLLVLPGDTYACRQPDPVLQQVEHTNSLATTTNDAFKAVCRYWDRVVRPCLLYTSPSPRD
;
A
#
# COMPACT_ATOMS: atom_id res chain seq x y z
N MET A 1 28.77 10.16 0.94
CA MET A 1 27.36 10.11 0.51
C MET A 1 26.58 11.18 1.25
N LYS A 2 25.72 11.94 0.54
CA LYS A 2 24.85 12.92 1.19
C LYS A 2 23.64 12.17 1.75
N THR A 3 23.48 12.16 3.07
CA THR A 3 22.35 11.53 3.75
C THR A 3 21.17 12.51 3.87
N VAL A 4 19.96 12.01 3.86
CA VAL A 4 18.75 12.79 4.10
C VAL A 4 17.94 12.13 5.21
N ARG A 5 17.38 12.93 6.10
CA ARG A 5 16.50 12.44 7.17
C ARG A 5 15.05 12.55 6.69
N LEU A 6 14.34 11.43 6.73
CA LEU A 6 12.94 11.30 6.29
C LEU A 6 12.14 10.56 7.35
N THR A 7 10.83 10.80 7.37
CA THR A 7 9.89 9.86 7.99
C THR A 7 9.77 8.62 7.10
N MET A 8 9.28 7.52 7.66
CA MET A 8 9.03 6.29 6.90
C MET A 8 8.06 6.54 5.74
N ALA A 9 7.00 7.30 5.95
CA ALA A 9 6.02 7.63 4.91
C ALA A 9 6.65 8.48 3.77
N GLN A 10 7.49 9.45 4.11
CA GLN A 10 8.23 10.23 3.10
C GLN A 10 9.19 9.36 2.29
N ALA A 11 9.89 8.44 2.96
CA ALA A 11 10.77 7.49 2.27
C ALA A 11 9.99 6.59 1.31
N LEU A 12 8.83 6.09 1.74
CA LEU A 12 7.93 5.28 0.91
C LEU A 12 7.45 6.05 -0.32
N VAL A 13 6.98 7.29 -0.16
CA VAL A 13 6.52 8.11 -1.30
C VAL A 13 7.65 8.33 -2.29
N ARG A 14 8.85 8.68 -1.83
CA ARG A 14 10.03 8.83 -2.69
C ARG A 14 10.43 7.53 -3.38
N PHE A 15 10.28 6.39 -2.70
CA PHE A 15 10.52 5.09 -3.30
C PHE A 15 9.53 4.84 -4.45
N LEU A 16 8.24 5.05 -4.24
CA LEU A 16 7.22 4.87 -5.27
C LEU A 16 7.45 5.79 -6.49
N GLU A 17 7.86 7.03 -6.26
CA GLU A 17 8.18 7.99 -7.32
C GLU A 17 9.35 7.57 -8.22
N ASN A 18 10.26 6.78 -7.68
CA ASN A 18 11.49 6.36 -8.35
C ASN A 18 11.43 4.92 -8.90
N GLN A 19 10.23 4.35 -9.01
CA GLN A 19 10.06 3.05 -9.65
C GLN A 19 9.92 3.21 -11.15
N TYR A 20 10.81 2.60 -11.90
CA TYR A 20 10.84 2.61 -13.35
C TYR A 20 10.89 1.20 -13.91
N MET A 21 10.36 1.02 -15.10
CA MET A 21 10.55 -0.18 -15.89
C MET A 21 10.97 0.19 -17.30
N GLU A 22 11.75 -0.66 -17.90
CA GLU A 22 12.15 -0.53 -19.30
C GLU A 22 11.29 -1.47 -20.16
N VAL A 23 10.72 -0.92 -21.22
CA VAL A 23 9.93 -1.67 -22.20
C VAL A 23 10.32 -1.19 -23.59
N ASP A 24 10.73 -2.12 -24.44
CA ASP A 24 11.11 -1.84 -25.82
C ASP A 24 12.20 -0.74 -25.95
N GLY A 25 13.15 -0.72 -25.01
CA GLY A 25 14.24 0.27 -24.95
C GLY A 25 13.83 1.65 -24.42
N ALA A 26 12.57 1.83 -24.01
CA ALA A 26 12.09 3.07 -23.41
C ALA A 26 11.83 2.89 -21.91
N GLN A 27 12.30 3.86 -21.12
CA GLN A 27 12.09 3.87 -19.68
C GLN A 27 10.77 4.56 -19.33
N HIS A 28 9.95 3.89 -18.54
CA HIS A 28 8.65 4.38 -18.09
C HIS A 28 8.56 4.38 -16.56
N ARG A 29 7.88 5.38 -15.99
CA ARG A 29 7.50 5.32 -14.56
C ARG A 29 6.53 4.17 -14.35
N PHE A 30 6.85 3.31 -13.40
CA PHE A 30 6.01 2.15 -13.11
C PHE A 30 4.79 2.52 -12.27
N VAL A 31 4.95 3.40 -11.28
CA VAL A 31 3.84 3.87 -10.44
C VAL A 31 3.31 5.20 -11.00
N ARG A 32 2.07 5.19 -11.46
CA ARG A 32 1.38 6.37 -11.99
C ARG A 32 0.83 7.25 -10.90
N GLY A 33 0.21 6.64 -9.90
CA GLY A 33 -0.45 7.39 -8.85
C GLY A 33 -0.92 6.51 -7.70
N VAL A 34 -1.59 7.14 -6.75
CA VAL A 34 -2.08 6.52 -5.53
C VAL A 34 -3.55 6.81 -5.33
N PHE A 35 -4.36 5.77 -5.24
CA PHE A 35 -5.72 5.86 -4.74
C PHE A 35 -5.68 5.92 -3.21
N ILE A 36 -6.21 6.98 -2.64
CA ILE A 36 -6.18 7.24 -1.20
C ILE A 36 -7.59 7.54 -0.66
N ILE A 37 -7.83 7.07 0.55
CA ILE A 37 -8.93 7.53 1.38
C ILE A 37 -8.34 8.08 2.69
N PRO A 38 -8.66 9.30 3.08
CA PRO A 38 -8.18 9.87 4.35
C PRO A 38 -8.90 9.18 5.50
N GLY A 39 -8.20 8.27 6.16
CA GLY A 39 -8.76 7.44 7.22
C GLY A 39 -7.75 7.18 8.35
N HIS A 40 -8.25 6.57 9.43
CA HIS A 40 -7.43 6.20 10.58
C HIS A 40 -6.20 5.37 10.16
N GLY A 41 -5.08 5.71 10.76
CA GLY A 41 -3.79 5.05 10.53
C GLY A 41 -2.96 5.63 9.39
N ASN A 42 -3.57 6.24 8.37
CA ASN A 42 -2.83 6.69 7.18
C ASN A 42 -2.85 8.21 6.94
N VAL A 43 -3.82 8.96 7.48
CA VAL A 43 -4.00 10.37 7.10
C VAL A 43 -2.83 11.26 7.50
N VAL A 44 -2.32 11.16 8.72
CA VAL A 44 -1.21 11.99 9.22
C VAL A 44 0.18 11.43 8.89
N GLY A 45 0.24 10.23 8.38
CA GLY A 45 1.49 9.60 7.91
C GLY A 45 1.59 9.68 6.40
N LEU A 46 0.97 8.71 5.74
CA LEU A 46 1.06 8.56 4.29
C LEU A 46 0.35 9.69 3.54
N GLY A 47 -0.83 10.11 3.99
CA GLY A 47 -1.58 11.21 3.37
C GLY A 47 -0.79 12.52 3.39
N GLN A 48 -0.20 12.86 4.54
CA GLN A 48 0.66 14.04 4.65
C GLN A 48 1.90 13.92 3.78
N ALA A 49 2.56 12.77 3.76
CA ALA A 49 3.75 12.56 2.94
C ALA A 49 3.43 12.65 1.44
N LEU A 50 2.32 12.12 0.98
CA LEU A 50 1.87 12.28 -0.40
C LEU A 50 1.64 13.75 -0.75
N SER A 51 1.00 14.51 0.13
CA SER A 51 0.77 15.96 -0.08
C SER A 51 2.08 16.76 -0.14
N GLN A 52 3.12 16.36 0.58
CA GLN A 52 4.37 17.11 0.69
C GLN A 52 5.45 16.67 -0.30
N GLU A 53 5.52 15.39 -0.60
CA GLU A 53 6.65 14.79 -1.33
C GLU A 53 6.29 14.34 -2.75
N ALA A 54 5.01 14.08 -3.05
CA ALA A 54 4.61 13.63 -4.38
C ALA A 54 4.81 14.74 -5.42
N LYS A 55 5.65 14.47 -6.41
CA LYS A 55 5.95 15.39 -7.52
C LYS A 55 5.33 14.94 -8.83
N HIS A 56 5.27 13.64 -9.03
CA HIS A 56 4.83 13.00 -10.27
C HIS A 56 3.72 11.97 -10.03
N LEU A 57 3.53 11.52 -8.78
CA LEU A 57 2.42 10.65 -8.43
C LEU A 57 1.12 11.43 -8.45
N GLU A 58 0.18 10.97 -9.24
CA GLU A 58 -1.19 11.49 -9.22
C GLU A 58 -1.93 10.96 -7.99
N ILE A 59 -2.66 11.82 -7.29
CA ILE A 59 -3.38 11.47 -6.07
C ILE A 59 -4.86 11.44 -6.38
N TYR A 60 -5.47 10.26 -6.26
CA TYR A 60 -6.89 10.04 -6.51
C TYR A 60 -7.61 9.75 -5.21
N GLN A 61 -8.42 10.69 -4.75
CA GLN A 61 -9.26 10.47 -3.58
C GLN A 61 -10.48 9.63 -3.95
N GLY A 62 -10.59 8.47 -3.34
CA GLY A 62 -11.76 7.60 -3.50
C GLY A 62 -12.76 7.74 -2.37
N LYS A 63 -13.86 7.01 -2.49
CA LYS A 63 -14.95 6.96 -1.49
C LYS A 63 -15.11 5.58 -0.86
N ASN A 64 -14.44 4.58 -1.42
CA ASN A 64 -14.54 3.19 -0.98
C ASN A 64 -13.27 2.43 -1.38
N GLU A 65 -12.69 1.71 -0.44
CA GLU A 65 -11.40 1.02 -0.63
C GLU A 65 -11.48 -0.12 -1.63
N GLN A 66 -12.58 -0.88 -1.65
CA GLN A 66 -12.79 -1.94 -2.63
C GLN A 66 -12.83 -1.37 -4.05
N GLY A 67 -13.60 -0.30 -4.25
CA GLY A 67 -13.68 0.39 -5.54
C GLY A 67 -12.34 0.93 -6.00
N MET A 68 -11.55 1.54 -5.09
CA MET A 68 -10.21 2.04 -5.40
C MET A 68 -9.25 0.91 -5.79
N ALA A 69 -9.23 -0.18 -5.03
CA ALA A 69 -8.37 -1.32 -5.33
C ALA A 69 -8.77 -2.00 -6.65
N GLN A 70 -10.06 -2.13 -6.95
CA GLN A 70 -10.54 -2.65 -8.24
C GLN A 70 -10.19 -1.69 -9.39
N ALA A 71 -10.28 -0.38 -9.18
CA ALA A 71 -9.86 0.61 -10.17
C ALA A 71 -8.35 0.51 -10.46
N ALA A 72 -7.52 0.28 -9.43
CA ALA A 72 -6.08 0.04 -9.61
C ALA A 72 -5.81 -1.24 -10.42
N VAL A 73 -6.55 -2.32 -10.17
CA VAL A 73 -6.48 -3.56 -10.98
C VAL A 73 -6.86 -3.29 -12.43
N ALA A 74 -7.96 -2.58 -12.66
CA ALA A 74 -8.43 -2.24 -14.00
C ALA A 74 -7.42 -1.34 -14.74
N PHE A 75 -6.85 -0.35 -14.05
CA PHE A 75 -5.80 0.51 -14.59
C PHE A 75 -4.58 -0.30 -15.04
N ALA A 76 -4.05 -1.16 -14.18
CA ALA A 76 -2.89 -1.99 -14.51
C ALA A 76 -3.16 -2.92 -15.69
N LYS A 77 -4.37 -3.46 -15.79
CA LYS A 77 -4.81 -4.27 -16.94
C LYS A 77 -4.85 -3.44 -18.22
N GLN A 78 -5.45 -2.25 -18.19
CA GLN A 78 -5.55 -1.35 -19.32
C GLN A 78 -4.16 -0.89 -19.80
N MET A 79 -3.26 -0.62 -18.87
CA MET A 79 -1.86 -0.27 -19.15
C MET A 79 -0.99 -1.47 -19.56
N LYS A 80 -1.60 -2.63 -19.81
CA LYS A 80 -0.90 -3.88 -20.20
C LYS A 80 0.21 -4.24 -19.21
N ARG A 81 0.00 -4.00 -17.92
CA ARG A 81 0.93 -4.21 -16.79
C ARG A 81 2.20 -3.34 -16.81
N LYS A 82 2.28 -2.35 -17.69
CA LYS A 82 3.44 -1.43 -17.79
C LYS A 82 3.41 -0.32 -16.74
N GLN A 83 2.25 -0.04 -16.18
CA GLN A 83 2.06 0.91 -15.08
C GLN A 83 1.02 0.40 -14.09
N ILE A 84 1.16 0.82 -12.84
CA ILE A 84 0.19 0.56 -11.77
C ILE A 84 -0.24 1.85 -11.09
N CYS A 85 -1.39 1.78 -10.44
CA CYS A 85 -1.73 2.67 -9.33
C CYS A 85 -1.66 1.87 -8.02
N VAL A 86 -1.20 2.52 -6.96
CA VAL A 86 -1.19 1.98 -5.60
C VAL A 86 -2.54 2.27 -4.96
N ALA A 87 -3.05 1.36 -4.14
CA ALA A 87 -4.25 1.62 -3.35
C ALA A 87 -3.93 1.60 -1.85
N THR A 88 -4.44 2.57 -1.12
CA THR A 88 -4.29 2.66 0.34
C THR A 88 -5.64 2.58 1.03
N SER A 89 -5.64 2.26 2.31
CA SER A 89 -6.86 2.19 3.10
C SER A 89 -6.67 2.73 4.51
N SER A 90 -7.78 2.98 5.19
CA SER A 90 -7.80 3.05 6.65
C SER A 90 -7.53 1.68 7.26
N VAL A 91 -7.39 1.64 8.58
CA VAL A 91 -7.22 0.38 9.34
C VAL A 91 -8.52 -0.44 9.36
N GLY A 92 -8.41 -1.70 9.72
CA GLY A 92 -9.55 -2.57 10.00
C GLY A 92 -10.46 -2.81 8.79
N PRO A 93 -11.74 -2.39 8.84
CA PRO A 93 -12.69 -2.66 7.76
C PRO A 93 -12.28 -2.05 6.41
N GLY A 94 -11.59 -0.90 6.41
CA GLY A 94 -11.06 -0.31 5.19
C GLY A 94 -10.01 -1.21 4.54
N ALA A 95 -9.07 -1.73 5.32
CA ALA A 95 -8.09 -2.71 4.85
C ALA A 95 -8.77 -3.98 4.32
N ALA A 96 -9.69 -4.56 5.09
CA ALA A 96 -10.42 -5.77 4.71
C ALA A 96 -11.16 -5.64 3.37
N ASN A 97 -11.66 -4.46 3.05
CA ASN A 97 -12.35 -4.19 1.78
C ASN A 97 -11.47 -4.38 0.53
N MET A 98 -10.16 -4.37 0.65
CA MET A 98 -9.26 -4.55 -0.50
C MET A 98 -8.91 -6.02 -0.80
N VAL A 99 -9.24 -6.95 0.09
CA VAL A 99 -8.86 -8.38 -0.02
C VAL A 99 -9.36 -9.00 -1.33
N THR A 100 -10.61 -8.76 -1.70
CA THR A 100 -11.18 -9.28 -2.95
C THR A 100 -10.43 -8.80 -4.19
N ALA A 101 -10.03 -7.53 -4.21
CA ALA A 101 -9.25 -6.98 -5.32
C ALA A 101 -7.86 -7.63 -5.42
N CYS A 102 -7.22 -7.91 -4.29
CA CYS A 102 -5.95 -8.64 -4.26
C CYS A 102 -6.09 -10.06 -4.80
N GLY A 103 -7.14 -10.78 -4.41
CA GLY A 103 -7.46 -12.10 -4.97
C GLY A 103 -7.68 -12.06 -6.48
N THR A 104 -8.42 -11.07 -6.97
CA THR A 104 -8.63 -10.85 -8.40
C THR A 104 -7.31 -10.58 -9.14
N ALA A 105 -6.47 -9.72 -8.59
CA ALA A 105 -5.17 -9.39 -9.16
C ALA A 105 -4.25 -10.63 -9.25
N THR A 106 -4.19 -11.40 -8.16
CA THR A 106 -3.38 -12.63 -8.08
C THR A 106 -3.84 -13.69 -9.07
N ALA A 107 -5.15 -13.96 -9.14
CA ALA A 107 -5.72 -14.95 -10.05
C ALA A 107 -5.48 -14.60 -11.54
N ASN A 108 -5.42 -13.32 -11.86
CA ASN A 108 -5.25 -12.84 -13.24
C ASN A 108 -3.82 -12.37 -13.56
N ASN A 109 -2.85 -12.56 -12.65
CA ASN A 109 -1.47 -12.09 -12.81
C ASN A 109 -1.37 -10.59 -13.13
N ILE A 110 -2.19 -9.77 -12.49
CA ILE A 110 -2.19 -8.31 -12.64
C ILE A 110 -1.38 -7.70 -11.49
N PRO A 111 -0.39 -6.85 -11.76
CA PRO A 111 0.38 -6.20 -10.70
C PRO A 111 -0.52 -5.22 -9.93
N LEU A 112 -0.55 -5.37 -8.64
CA LEU A 112 -1.26 -4.51 -7.71
C LEU A 112 -0.42 -4.34 -6.44
N LEU A 113 -0.20 -3.12 -6.01
CA LEU A 113 0.36 -2.80 -4.71
C LEU A 113 -0.72 -2.17 -3.84
N VAL A 114 -0.98 -2.78 -2.70
CA VAL A 114 -1.86 -2.22 -1.68
C VAL A 114 -1.05 -1.88 -0.43
N LEU A 115 -1.38 -0.76 0.20
CA LEU A 115 -0.75 -0.27 1.42
C LEU A 115 -1.85 -0.07 2.48
N PRO A 116 -2.35 -1.15 3.06
CA PRO A 116 -3.39 -1.07 4.08
C PRO A 116 -2.85 -0.46 5.37
N GLY A 117 -3.68 0.34 6.03
CA GLY A 117 -3.44 0.73 7.41
C GLY A 117 -3.44 -0.50 8.32
N ASP A 118 -2.64 -0.47 9.38
CA ASP A 118 -2.53 -1.56 10.34
C ASP A 118 -2.78 -1.06 11.77
N THR A 119 -2.93 -2.01 12.68
CA THR A 119 -3.05 -1.75 14.11
C THR A 119 -1.73 -1.28 14.74
N TYR A 120 -1.74 -1.01 16.03
CA TYR A 120 -0.56 -0.57 16.76
C TYR A 120 0.59 -1.59 16.70
N ALA A 121 1.79 -1.10 16.40
CA ALA A 121 2.98 -1.95 16.35
C ALA A 121 3.52 -2.37 17.74
N CYS A 122 3.23 -1.59 18.78
CA CYS A 122 3.91 -1.69 20.07
C CYS A 122 2.97 -1.95 21.26
N ARG A 123 1.67 -2.04 21.05
CA ARG A 123 0.72 -2.29 22.15
C ARG A 123 -0.49 -3.09 21.67
N GLN A 124 -1.16 -3.72 22.64
CA GLN A 124 -2.43 -4.38 22.42
C GLN A 124 -3.47 -3.36 21.92
N PRO A 125 -4.27 -3.69 20.91
CA PRO A 125 -5.32 -2.80 20.45
C PRO A 125 -6.42 -2.70 21.51
N ASP A 126 -6.70 -1.47 21.91
CA ASP A 126 -7.88 -1.17 22.73
C ASP A 126 -9.11 -0.97 21.80
N PRO A 127 -10.33 -0.98 22.33
CA PRO A 127 -11.52 -0.61 21.58
C PRO A 127 -11.43 0.85 21.12
N VAL A 128 -10.96 1.08 19.92
CA VAL A 128 -10.86 2.40 19.28
C VAL A 128 -11.53 2.36 17.91
N LEU A 129 -11.79 3.53 17.37
CA LEU A 129 -12.47 3.67 16.08
C LEU A 129 -11.78 2.84 14.97
N GLN A 130 -12.59 2.07 14.25
CA GLN A 130 -12.17 1.22 13.13
C GLN A 130 -11.20 0.08 13.46
N GLN A 131 -10.98 -0.21 14.73
CA GLN A 131 -10.22 -1.39 15.13
C GLN A 131 -11.16 -2.60 15.23
N VAL A 132 -10.82 -3.66 14.50
CA VAL A 132 -11.55 -4.95 14.49
C VAL A 132 -10.63 -6.09 14.96
N GLU A 133 -9.56 -5.74 15.61
CA GLU A 133 -8.55 -6.68 16.09
C GLU A 133 -8.99 -7.41 17.37
N HIS A 134 -8.42 -8.58 17.59
CA HIS A 134 -8.59 -9.28 18.85
C HIS A 134 -7.91 -8.52 20.00
N THR A 135 -8.65 -8.24 21.07
CA THR A 135 -8.15 -7.48 22.22
C THR A 135 -7.13 -8.25 23.07
N ASN A 136 -7.07 -9.55 22.92
CA ASN A 136 -6.25 -10.45 23.76
C ASN A 136 -5.04 -11.05 23.04
N SER A 137 -4.83 -10.74 21.76
CA SER A 137 -3.71 -11.29 20.99
C SER A 137 -3.27 -10.35 19.87
N LEU A 138 -1.96 -10.19 19.71
CA LEU A 138 -1.31 -9.54 18.59
C LEU A 138 -0.79 -10.54 17.54
N ALA A 139 -1.03 -11.84 17.74
CA ALA A 139 -0.51 -12.89 16.88
C ALA A 139 -1.12 -12.85 15.47
N THR A 140 -2.37 -12.43 15.38
CA THR A 140 -3.09 -12.24 14.12
C THR A 140 -3.79 -10.90 14.11
N THR A 141 -3.81 -10.27 12.95
CA THR A 141 -4.51 -9.00 12.71
C THR A 141 -5.38 -9.11 11.48
N THR A 142 -6.27 -8.15 11.27
CA THR A 142 -7.11 -8.08 10.07
C THR A 142 -6.30 -8.20 8.78
N ASN A 143 -5.11 -7.59 8.75
CA ASN A 143 -4.25 -7.60 7.57
C ASN A 143 -3.64 -8.98 7.25
N ASP A 144 -3.68 -9.94 8.17
CA ASP A 144 -3.25 -11.31 7.87
C ASP A 144 -4.14 -11.98 6.81
N ALA A 145 -5.36 -11.48 6.57
CA ALA A 145 -6.20 -11.93 5.47
C ALA A 145 -5.57 -11.79 4.08
N PHE A 146 -4.66 -10.84 3.90
CA PHE A 146 -3.93 -10.65 2.65
C PHE A 146 -2.96 -11.80 2.35
N LYS A 147 -2.45 -12.50 3.35
CA LYS A 147 -1.55 -13.65 3.17
C LYS A 147 -2.12 -14.73 2.25
N ALA A 148 -3.43 -14.94 2.33
CA ALA A 148 -4.11 -15.97 1.53
C ALA A 148 -4.32 -15.57 0.07
N VAL A 149 -4.29 -14.28 -0.24
CA VAL A 149 -4.68 -13.75 -1.56
C VAL A 149 -3.58 -12.99 -2.29
N CYS A 150 -2.49 -12.65 -1.60
CA CYS A 150 -1.35 -11.95 -2.19
C CYS A 150 -0.18 -12.89 -2.45
N ARG A 151 0.59 -12.64 -3.51
CA ARG A 151 1.83 -13.37 -3.78
C ARG A 151 2.97 -12.97 -2.84
N TYR A 152 2.93 -11.74 -2.38
CA TYR A 152 3.85 -11.19 -1.41
C TYR A 152 3.05 -10.42 -0.36
N TRP A 153 3.40 -10.57 0.89
CA TRP A 153 2.83 -9.87 2.02
C TRP A 153 3.90 -9.62 3.06
N ASP A 154 3.95 -8.42 3.60
CA ASP A 154 4.84 -8.08 4.70
C ASP A 154 4.19 -7.03 5.61
N ARG A 155 4.62 -6.99 6.87
CA ARG A 155 4.20 -6.01 7.85
C ARG A 155 5.37 -5.14 8.26
N VAL A 156 5.37 -3.90 7.81
CA VAL A 156 6.43 -2.93 8.07
C VAL A 156 6.15 -2.18 9.38
N VAL A 157 6.53 -2.76 10.50
CA VAL A 157 6.31 -2.18 11.86
C VAL A 157 7.43 -1.23 12.30
N ARG A 158 8.55 -1.21 11.59
CA ARG A 158 9.70 -0.33 11.87
C ARG A 158 10.28 0.20 10.56
N PRO A 159 10.85 1.43 10.56
CA PRO A 159 11.40 2.03 9.32
C PRO A 159 12.48 1.19 8.64
N CYS A 160 13.28 0.43 9.40
CA CYS A 160 14.32 -0.42 8.81
C CYS A 160 13.75 -1.53 7.93
N LEU A 161 12.55 -2.02 8.19
CA LEU A 161 11.92 -3.06 7.38
C LEU A 161 11.59 -2.59 5.97
N LEU A 162 11.50 -1.30 5.72
CA LEU A 162 11.26 -0.76 4.38
C LEU A 162 12.34 -1.15 3.37
N TYR A 163 13.58 -1.30 3.82
CA TYR A 163 14.72 -1.64 2.97
C TYR A 163 15.35 -3.00 3.28
N THR A 164 14.86 -3.69 4.30
CA THR A 164 15.35 -5.03 4.69
C THR A 164 14.36 -6.16 4.45
N SER A 165 13.12 -5.84 4.08
CA SER A 165 12.14 -6.85 3.69
C SER A 165 12.64 -7.63 2.46
N PRO A 166 12.53 -8.96 2.47
CA PRO A 166 12.97 -9.78 1.35
C PRO A 166 12.19 -9.41 0.08
N SER A 167 12.90 -9.37 -1.03
CA SER A 167 12.29 -9.18 -2.33
C SER A 167 11.55 -10.47 -2.74
N PRO A 168 10.43 -10.39 -3.46
CA PRO A 168 9.80 -11.58 -4.05
C PRO A 168 10.68 -12.34 -5.04
N ARG A 169 11.86 -11.83 -5.33
CA ARG A 169 12.86 -12.43 -6.22
C ARG A 169 13.97 -13.19 -5.47
N ASP A 170 14.03 -13.03 -4.16
CA ASP A 170 14.95 -13.73 -3.28
C ASP A 170 14.28 -15.03 -2.78
#